data_7e8c462ffe9eb15cf0945c08290e26e8
#
_entry.id   7e8c462ffe9eb15cf0945c08290e26e8
#
_cell.length_a   1.000
_cell.length_b   1.000
_cell.length_c   1.000
_cell.angle_alpha   90.00
_cell.angle_beta   90.00
_cell.angle_gamma   90.00
#
_symmetry.space_group_name_H-M   'P 1'
#
loop_
_entity.id
_entity.type
_entity.pdbx_description
1 polymer ?
#
loop_
_entity_poly.entity_id
_entity_poly.type
_entity_poly.pdbx_seq_one_letter_code
_entity_poly.pdbx_strand_id
1 'polypeptide(L)'
;MRIERETFGLHLIIVPSPAARIPVSAAAELSSIAEHTAMMFRFGFKAIHLREDHAHLLVTASAHDDVPTFLNTLLDTLRERIVALGGPFRAFSWDEAVHVTLLPPWHIEILASFVRDQDRYHETRTLEQELDEVFRPNALEPP
;
A
#
# COMPACT_ATOMS: atom_id res chain seq x y z
N MET A 1 -14.63 29.97 13.76
CA MET A 1 -13.72 29.77 12.62
C MET A 1 -13.50 28.29 12.42
N ARG A 2 -13.63 27.82 11.20
CA ARG A 2 -13.39 26.42 10.85
C ARG A 2 -11.96 26.29 10.34
N ILE A 3 -11.20 25.38 10.93
CA ILE A 3 -9.85 25.06 10.47
C ILE A 3 -9.93 23.77 9.67
N GLU A 4 -9.58 23.84 8.39
CA GLU A 4 -9.50 22.67 7.53
C GLU A 4 -8.06 22.20 7.45
N ARG A 5 -7.87 20.88 7.59
CA ARG A 5 -6.56 20.25 7.40
C ARG A 5 -6.38 19.90 5.94
N GLU A 6 -5.22 20.26 5.39
CA GLU A 6 -4.86 19.76 4.08
C GLU A 6 -4.63 18.26 4.15
N THR A 7 -5.21 17.54 3.19
CA THR A 7 -5.00 16.10 3.05
C THR A 7 -4.20 15.82 1.80
N PHE A 8 -3.44 14.74 1.84
CA PHE A 8 -2.68 14.26 0.70
C PHE A 8 -2.85 12.75 0.60
N GLY A 9 -2.61 12.20 -0.58
CA GLY A 9 -2.58 10.77 -0.78
C GLY A 9 -1.22 10.19 -0.41
N LEU A 10 -1.23 8.99 0.13
CA LEU A 10 -0.05 8.21 0.44
C LEU A 10 -0.16 6.89 -0.30
N HIS A 11 0.64 6.74 -1.36
CA HIS A 11 0.70 5.51 -2.14
C HIS A 11 1.89 4.68 -1.67
N LEU A 12 1.61 3.49 -1.19
CA LEU A 12 2.60 2.57 -0.67
C LEU A 12 2.71 1.36 -1.59
N ILE A 13 3.93 0.98 -1.94
CA ILE A 13 4.20 -0.30 -2.55
C ILE A 13 5.08 -1.07 -1.56
N ILE A 14 4.55 -2.19 -1.08
CA ILE A 14 5.18 -3.02 -0.07
C ILE A 14 5.59 -4.32 -0.75
N VAL A 15 6.85 -4.71 -0.58
CA VAL A 15 7.42 -5.87 -1.27
C VAL A 15 7.87 -6.88 -0.22
N PRO A 16 7.53 -8.16 -0.36
CA PRO A 16 8.07 -9.19 0.51
C PRO A 16 9.55 -9.40 0.24
N SER A 17 10.26 -9.97 1.21
CA SER A 17 11.65 -10.37 1.02
C SER A 17 11.78 -11.35 -0.15
N PRO A 18 12.95 -11.43 -0.84
CA PRO A 18 13.08 -12.13 -2.12
C PRO A 18 12.56 -13.57 -2.15
N ALA A 19 12.68 -14.31 -1.04
CA ALA A 19 12.20 -15.69 -0.96
C ALA A 19 10.75 -15.81 -0.47
N ALA A 20 10.12 -14.70 -0.09
CA ALA A 20 8.79 -14.69 0.50
C ALA A 20 7.71 -14.35 -0.53
N ARG A 21 6.50 -14.82 -0.26
CA ARG A 21 5.32 -14.53 -1.08
C ARG A 21 4.19 -14.04 -0.20
N ILE A 22 3.41 -13.09 -0.70
CA ILE A 22 2.18 -12.66 -0.05
C ILE A 22 1.10 -13.71 -0.33
N PRO A 23 0.39 -14.20 0.71
CA PRO A 23 -0.66 -15.21 0.49
C PRO A 23 -1.92 -14.57 -0.10
N VAL A 24 -2.05 -14.58 -1.43
CA VAL A 24 -3.22 -13.98 -2.10
C VAL A 24 -4.53 -14.68 -1.76
N SER A 25 -4.48 -15.94 -1.32
CA SER A 25 -5.67 -16.64 -0.82
C SER A 25 -6.24 -16.00 0.46
N ALA A 26 -5.44 -15.25 1.20
CA ALA A 26 -5.85 -14.52 2.39
C ALA A 26 -6.08 -13.03 2.11
N ALA A 27 -6.19 -12.62 0.85
CA ALA A 27 -6.26 -11.21 0.46
C ALA A 27 -7.39 -10.46 1.15
N ALA A 28 -8.59 -11.06 1.25
CA ALA A 28 -9.72 -10.41 1.90
C ALA A 28 -9.45 -10.11 3.38
N GLU A 29 -8.84 -11.05 4.09
CA GLU A 29 -8.48 -10.88 5.50
C GLU A 29 -7.38 -9.83 5.66
N LEU A 30 -6.33 -9.89 4.84
CA LEU A 30 -5.24 -8.93 4.90
C LEU A 30 -5.72 -7.51 4.54
N SER A 31 -6.64 -7.39 3.59
CA SER A 31 -7.26 -6.11 3.24
C SER A 31 -8.06 -5.53 4.41
N SER A 32 -8.80 -6.37 5.13
CA SER A 32 -9.53 -5.95 6.32
C SER A 32 -8.62 -5.47 7.43
N ILE A 33 -7.49 -6.12 7.63
CA ILE A 33 -6.47 -5.70 8.59
C ILE A 33 -5.91 -4.34 8.22
N ALA A 34 -5.59 -4.12 6.95
CA ALA A 34 -5.07 -2.84 6.48
C ALA A 34 -6.09 -1.71 6.67
N GLU A 35 -7.34 -1.95 6.32
CA GLU A 35 -8.42 -0.98 6.51
C GLU A 35 -8.62 -0.63 7.98
N HIS A 36 -8.66 -1.63 8.83
CA HIS A 36 -8.80 -1.43 10.28
C HIS A 36 -7.62 -0.64 10.86
N THR A 37 -6.41 -0.96 10.45
CA THR A 37 -5.21 -0.23 10.89
C THR A 37 -5.27 1.23 10.45
N ALA A 38 -5.68 1.49 9.21
CA ALA A 38 -5.86 2.85 8.72
C ALA A 38 -6.87 3.63 9.58
N MET A 39 -8.00 3.00 9.90
CA MET A 39 -9.02 3.61 10.77
C MET A 39 -8.48 3.95 12.15
N MET A 40 -7.70 3.05 12.75
CA MET A 40 -7.10 3.27 14.08
C MET A 40 -6.20 4.50 14.10
N PHE A 41 -5.50 4.76 13.02
CA PHE A 41 -4.62 5.92 12.87
C PHE A 41 -5.33 7.14 12.29
N ARG A 42 -6.65 7.04 12.04
CA ARG A 42 -7.46 8.11 11.43
C ARG A 42 -7.02 8.49 10.02
N PHE A 43 -6.48 7.52 9.28
CA PHE A 43 -6.18 7.66 7.87
C PHE A 43 -7.42 7.28 7.06
N GLY A 44 -7.63 7.93 5.94
CA GLY A 44 -8.68 7.54 5.00
C GLY A 44 -8.21 6.37 4.14
N PHE A 45 -8.93 5.26 4.17
CA PHE A 45 -8.64 4.10 3.32
C PHE A 45 -9.25 4.32 1.94
N LYS A 46 -8.45 4.18 0.88
CA LYS A 46 -8.90 4.40 -0.50
C LYS A 46 -8.89 3.14 -1.35
N ALA A 47 -7.81 2.41 -1.34
CA ALA A 47 -7.67 1.20 -2.15
C ALA A 47 -6.54 0.32 -1.62
N ILE A 48 -6.67 -0.97 -1.85
CA ILE A 48 -5.60 -1.94 -1.61
C ILE A 48 -5.69 -3.03 -2.67
N HIS A 49 -4.55 -3.53 -3.10
CA HIS A 49 -4.47 -4.71 -3.94
C HIS A 49 -3.24 -5.52 -3.59
N LEU A 50 -3.43 -6.82 -3.43
CA LEU A 50 -2.39 -7.76 -3.02
C LEU A 50 -2.07 -8.72 -4.15
N ARG A 51 -0.80 -8.80 -4.50
CA ARG A 51 -0.25 -9.81 -5.40
C ARG A 51 0.82 -10.59 -4.63
N GLU A 52 1.29 -11.70 -5.19
CA GLU A 52 2.29 -12.52 -4.50
C GLU A 52 3.62 -11.79 -4.28
N ASP A 53 4.00 -10.93 -5.21
CA ASP A 53 5.30 -10.25 -5.20
C ASP A 53 5.26 -8.80 -4.74
N HIS A 54 4.08 -8.23 -4.51
CA HIS A 54 3.94 -6.88 -3.96
C HIS A 54 2.49 -6.56 -3.56
N ALA A 55 2.33 -5.51 -2.78
CA ALA A 55 1.03 -4.98 -2.42
C ALA A 55 1.00 -3.47 -2.64
N HIS A 56 -0.12 -2.97 -3.12
CA HIS A 56 -0.41 -1.55 -3.21
C HIS A 56 -1.40 -1.14 -2.14
N LEU A 57 -1.12 -0.04 -1.45
CA LEU A 57 -2.07 0.57 -0.52
C LEU A 57 -2.12 2.06 -0.79
N LEU A 58 -3.33 2.58 -0.89
CA LEU A 58 -3.56 4.02 -1.01
C LEU A 58 -4.42 4.48 0.14
N VAL A 59 -3.89 5.41 0.92
CA VAL A 59 -4.60 6.05 2.03
C VAL A 59 -4.49 7.57 1.89
N THR A 60 -5.36 8.29 2.59
CA THR A 60 -5.22 9.74 2.74
C THR A 60 -4.77 10.06 4.15
N ALA A 61 -3.91 11.05 4.27
CA ALA A 61 -3.35 11.50 5.52
C ALA A 61 -3.29 13.03 5.55
N SER A 62 -3.02 13.58 6.72
CA SER A 62 -2.75 15.02 6.88
C SER A 62 -1.36 15.23 7.46
N ALA A 63 -0.86 16.46 7.43
CA ALA A 63 0.50 16.79 7.87
C ALA A 63 0.78 16.46 9.35
N HIS A 64 -0.26 16.32 10.15
CA HIS A 64 -0.13 16.01 11.58
C HIS A 64 -0.21 14.52 11.89
N ASP A 65 -0.42 13.67 10.87
CA ASP A 65 -0.52 12.23 11.07
C ASP A 65 0.86 11.60 11.22
N ASP A 66 0.94 10.58 12.08
CA ASP A 66 2.19 9.85 12.33
C ASP A 66 2.33 8.70 11.33
N VAL A 67 2.82 9.03 10.14
CA VAL A 67 3.03 8.08 9.05
C VAL A 67 3.99 6.95 9.42
N PRO A 68 5.17 7.22 10.02
CA PRO A 68 6.09 6.13 10.38
C PRO A 68 5.48 5.10 11.34
N THR A 69 4.76 5.55 12.37
CA THR A 69 4.12 4.62 13.32
C THR A 69 3.02 3.81 12.65
N PHE A 70 2.23 4.45 11.77
CA PHE A 70 1.22 3.74 10.98
C PHE A 70 1.85 2.64 10.14
N LEU A 71 2.91 2.95 9.39
CA LEU A 71 3.59 1.98 8.53
C LEU A 71 4.15 0.81 9.34
N ASN A 72 4.83 1.08 10.44
CA ASN A 72 5.40 0.02 11.27
C ASN A 72 4.31 -0.89 11.83
N THR A 73 3.22 -0.31 12.33
CA THR A 73 2.09 -1.10 12.86
C THR A 73 1.44 -1.94 11.76
N LEU A 74 1.21 -1.35 10.60
CA LEU A 74 0.63 -2.05 9.45
C LEU A 74 1.48 -3.24 9.03
N LEU A 75 2.77 -3.02 8.81
CA LEU A 75 3.68 -4.07 8.36
C LEU A 75 3.81 -5.19 9.39
N ASP A 76 3.93 -4.84 10.66
CA ASP A 76 4.03 -5.84 11.74
C ASP A 76 2.75 -6.65 11.87
N THR A 77 1.59 -6.01 11.82
CA THR A 77 0.30 -6.69 11.94
C THR A 77 0.05 -7.64 10.77
N LEU A 78 0.35 -7.19 9.55
CA LEU A 78 0.24 -8.03 8.37
C LEU A 78 1.21 -9.22 8.45
N ARG A 79 2.45 -8.97 8.83
CA ARG A 79 3.46 -10.03 8.97
C ARG A 79 3.04 -11.08 10.00
N GLU A 80 2.60 -10.66 11.17
CA GLU A 80 2.15 -11.58 12.22
C GLU A 80 1.02 -12.48 11.72
N ARG A 81 0.07 -11.93 10.98
CA ARG A 81 -1.03 -12.72 10.43
C ARG A 81 -0.56 -13.68 9.35
N ILE A 82 0.33 -13.25 8.48
CA ILE A 82 0.88 -14.11 7.42
C ILE A 82 1.68 -15.26 8.04
N VAL A 83 2.54 -14.98 9.00
CA VAL A 83 3.33 -16.00 9.71
C VAL A 83 2.40 -17.02 10.39
N ALA A 84 1.30 -16.56 10.97
CA ALA A 84 0.31 -17.42 11.66
C ALA A 84 -0.41 -18.39 10.73
N LEU A 85 -0.40 -18.16 9.41
CA LEU A 85 -0.95 -19.11 8.45
C LEU A 85 -0.14 -20.40 8.38
N GLY A 86 1.11 -20.39 8.81
CA GLY A 86 1.96 -21.57 8.88
C GLY A 86 2.49 -22.02 7.52
N GLY A 87 3.02 -23.25 7.45
CA GLY A 87 3.56 -23.80 6.22
C GLY A 87 4.64 -22.91 5.59
N PRO A 88 4.54 -22.60 4.30
CA PRO A 88 5.54 -21.79 3.62
C PRO A 88 5.60 -20.33 4.11
N PHE A 89 4.62 -19.88 4.88
CA PHE A 89 4.55 -18.50 5.36
C PHE A 89 5.20 -18.28 6.74
N ARG A 90 5.69 -19.34 7.38
CA ARG A 90 6.30 -19.23 8.73
C ARG A 90 7.46 -18.28 8.80
N ALA A 91 8.25 -18.19 7.73
CA ALA A 91 9.43 -17.35 7.66
C ALA A 91 9.18 -16.05 6.87
N PHE A 92 7.92 -15.67 6.70
CA PHE A 92 7.57 -14.48 5.95
C PHE A 92 8.17 -13.23 6.59
N SER A 93 8.74 -12.38 5.75
CA SER A 93 9.18 -11.04 6.14
C SER A 93 8.98 -10.08 4.97
N TRP A 94 8.88 -8.80 5.30
CA TRP A 94 8.86 -7.74 4.30
C TRP A 94 10.28 -7.34 3.94
N ASP A 95 10.47 -6.84 2.71
CA ASP A 95 11.70 -6.15 2.36
C ASP A 95 11.84 -4.91 3.26
N GLU A 96 13.06 -4.51 3.57
CA GLU A 96 13.32 -3.32 4.39
C GLU A 96 12.82 -2.04 3.73
N ALA A 97 12.82 -1.99 2.40
CA ALA A 97 12.39 -0.82 1.65
C ALA A 97 10.89 -0.85 1.40
N VAL A 98 10.20 0.23 1.79
CA VAL A 98 8.83 0.51 1.40
C VAL A 98 8.86 1.69 0.44
N HIS A 99 8.25 1.52 -0.73
CA HIS A 99 8.16 2.61 -1.69
C HIS A 99 6.98 3.49 -1.32
N VAL A 100 7.25 4.76 -1.05
CA VAL A 100 6.23 5.72 -0.60
C VAL A 100 6.20 6.89 -1.57
N THR A 101 5.02 7.21 -2.08
CA THR A 101 4.80 8.39 -2.92
C THR A 101 3.71 9.25 -2.32
N LEU A 102 3.99 10.52 -2.13
CA LEU A 102 2.98 11.50 -1.72
C LEU A 102 2.23 11.98 -2.95
N LEU A 103 0.90 12.06 -2.85
CA LEU A 103 0.04 12.47 -3.95
C LEU A 103 -0.74 13.71 -3.57
N PRO A 104 -0.81 14.69 -4.48
CA PRO A 104 -1.74 15.81 -4.31
C PRO A 104 -3.20 15.33 -4.40
N PRO A 105 -4.15 16.05 -3.79
CA PRO A 105 -5.56 15.62 -3.77
C PRO A 105 -6.15 15.28 -5.14
N TRP A 106 -5.79 16.02 -6.19
CA TRP A 106 -6.33 15.80 -7.54
C TRP A 106 -5.90 14.47 -8.15
N HIS A 107 -4.83 13.84 -7.64
CA HIS A 107 -4.28 12.60 -8.19
C HIS A 107 -4.79 11.35 -7.47
N ILE A 108 -5.41 11.51 -6.30
CA ILE A 108 -5.79 10.38 -5.43
C ILE A 108 -6.73 9.40 -6.14
N GLU A 109 -7.81 9.88 -6.76
CA GLU A 109 -8.80 9.01 -7.41
C GLU A 109 -8.24 8.33 -8.66
N ILE A 110 -7.36 9.00 -9.39
CA ILE A 110 -6.67 8.42 -10.55
C ILE A 110 -5.85 7.23 -10.10
N LEU A 111 -5.07 7.40 -9.03
CA LEU A 111 -4.23 6.32 -8.54
C LEU A 111 -5.04 5.22 -7.86
N ALA A 112 -6.17 5.55 -7.22
CA ALA A 112 -7.06 4.54 -6.66
C ALA A 112 -7.55 3.56 -7.74
N SER A 113 -7.92 4.07 -8.91
CA SER A 113 -8.30 3.23 -10.04
C SER A 113 -7.14 2.34 -10.50
N PHE A 114 -5.93 2.91 -10.58
CA PHE A 114 -4.74 2.15 -10.94
C PHE A 114 -4.47 0.99 -9.95
N VAL A 115 -4.61 1.24 -8.65
CA VAL A 115 -4.42 0.22 -7.62
C VAL A 115 -5.46 -0.90 -7.76
N ARG A 116 -6.72 -0.55 -8.02
CA ARG A 116 -7.80 -1.54 -8.19
C ARG A 116 -7.60 -2.40 -9.44
N ASP A 117 -6.97 -1.87 -10.48
CA ASP A 117 -6.77 -2.54 -11.76
C ASP A 117 -5.42 -3.24 -11.88
N GLN A 118 -4.77 -3.57 -10.76
CA GLN A 118 -3.41 -4.14 -10.75
C GLN A 118 -3.27 -5.44 -11.53
N ASP A 119 -4.26 -6.33 -11.48
CA ASP A 119 -4.18 -7.59 -12.22
C ASP A 119 -4.15 -7.33 -13.73
N ARG A 120 -4.96 -6.39 -14.20
CA ARG A 120 -4.97 -5.99 -15.60
C ARG A 120 -3.66 -5.34 -16.02
N TYR A 121 -3.10 -4.46 -15.17
CA TYR A 121 -1.81 -3.84 -15.41
C TYR A 121 -0.71 -4.88 -15.59
N HIS A 122 -0.68 -5.89 -14.70
CA HIS A 122 0.33 -6.94 -14.71
C HIS A 122 0.14 -8.02 -15.80
N GLU A 123 -0.91 -7.94 -16.59
CA GLU A 123 -1.00 -8.74 -17.81
C GLU A 123 0.12 -8.39 -18.81
N THR A 124 0.60 -7.14 -18.77
CA THR A 124 1.61 -6.64 -19.70
C THR A 124 2.83 -5.98 -19.05
N ARG A 125 2.86 -5.84 -17.75
CA ARG A 125 3.91 -5.14 -16.99
C ARG A 125 4.42 -5.98 -15.82
N THR A 126 5.74 -5.94 -15.60
CA THR A 126 6.37 -6.53 -14.41
C THR A 126 6.36 -5.53 -13.26
N LEU A 127 6.66 -6.01 -12.04
CA LEU A 127 6.82 -5.13 -10.88
C LEU A 127 7.93 -4.10 -11.11
N GLU A 128 9.06 -4.51 -11.69
CA GLU A 128 10.16 -3.60 -11.99
C GLU A 128 9.73 -2.48 -12.94
N GLN A 129 9.00 -2.81 -14.00
CA GLN A 129 8.45 -1.83 -14.93
C GLN A 129 7.47 -0.89 -14.23
N GLU A 130 6.63 -1.42 -13.35
CA GLU A 130 5.68 -0.62 -12.58
C GLU A 130 6.37 0.38 -11.66
N LEU A 131 7.38 -0.06 -10.91
CA LEU A 131 8.15 0.83 -10.03
C LEU A 131 8.79 1.97 -10.82
N ASP A 132 9.34 1.65 -11.99
CA ASP A 132 9.95 2.63 -12.86
C ASP A 132 8.94 3.65 -13.40
N GLU A 133 7.75 3.19 -13.83
CA GLU A 133 6.70 4.05 -14.39
C GLU A 133 5.99 4.90 -13.33
N VAL A 134 5.63 4.29 -12.18
CA VAL A 134 4.82 4.94 -11.15
C VAL A 134 5.62 6.01 -10.40
N PHE A 135 6.90 5.78 -10.17
CA PHE A 135 7.75 6.70 -9.43
C PHE A 135 8.51 7.70 -10.32
N ARG A 136 8.18 7.80 -11.60
CA ARG A 136 8.69 8.86 -12.44
C ARG A 136 8.15 10.22 -11.99
N PRO A 137 8.95 11.30 -12.06
CA PRO A 137 8.49 12.61 -11.67
C PRO A 137 7.20 13.06 -12.37
N ASN A 138 7.04 12.74 -13.66
CA ASN A 138 5.86 13.11 -14.44
C ASN A 138 4.59 12.34 -14.07
N ALA A 139 4.68 11.24 -13.34
CA ALA A 139 3.51 10.50 -12.87
C ALA A 139 2.66 11.33 -11.89
N LEU A 140 3.25 12.34 -11.26
CA LEU A 140 2.59 13.21 -10.29
C LEU A 140 2.20 14.57 -10.87
N GLU A 141 2.39 14.80 -12.16
CA GLU A 141 2.02 16.05 -12.80
C GLU A 141 0.49 16.20 -12.90
N PRO A 142 -0.06 17.43 -12.75
CA PRO A 142 -1.48 17.67 -12.94
C PRO A 142 -1.92 17.29 -14.34
N PRO A 143 -3.15 16.78 -14.49
CA PRO A 143 -3.70 16.45 -15.80
C PRO A 143 -3.86 17.71 -16.68
#